data_90a1e3b6f24c930bec9f41d981e26e68
#
_entry.id   90a1e3b6f24c930bec9f41d981e26e68
#
_cell.length_a   1.000
_cell.length_b   1.000
_cell.length_c   1.000
_cell.angle_alpha   90.00
_cell.angle_beta   90.00
_cell.angle_gamma   90.00
#
_symmetry.space_group_name_H-M   'P 1'
#
loop_
_entity.id
_entity.type
_entity.pdbx_description
1 polymer ?
#
loop_
_entity_poly.entity_id
_entity_poly.type
_entity_poly.pdbx_seq_one_letter_code
_entity_poly.pdbx_strand_id
1 'polypeptide(L)'
;LYYHGNGGRTLYIKRNLERKFLKLNDFFKVMLVTGARQVGKTTMLKHLAEGTNRTYVSMDDLLARDLATRDPALFFQRYKPPILIDEIQKAPALLTEIKRICDETEEKGLFWLTGSQQFQMMKRVHETLAGRIGILHLYGLSQQEKREISFTEETDFSMDSLLSRRAEAGILTIGQVFQHIW
;
A
#
# COMPACT_ATOMS: atom_id res chain seq x y z
N LEU A 1 4.47 8.55 -4.39
CA LEU A 1 4.52 9.96 -4.84
C LEU A 1 5.78 10.13 -5.66
N TYR A 2 5.66 10.68 -6.84
CA TYR A 2 6.81 11.01 -7.69
C TYR A 2 7.18 12.47 -7.46
N TYR A 3 8.44 12.74 -7.16
CA TYR A 3 8.98 14.09 -7.07
C TYR A 3 9.65 14.46 -8.41
N HIS A 4 9.35 15.63 -8.95
CA HIS A 4 10.09 16.16 -10.09
C HIS A 4 11.39 16.80 -9.60
N GLY A 5 12.48 16.03 -9.63
CA GLY A 5 13.82 16.58 -9.41
C GLY A 5 14.27 17.42 -10.63
N ASN A 6 15.18 18.37 -10.42
CA ASN A 6 15.81 19.14 -11.50
C ASN A 6 16.45 18.20 -12.53
N GLY A 7 15.77 17.90 -13.64
CA GLY A 7 16.24 17.00 -14.69
C GLY A 7 15.18 16.05 -15.25
N GLY A 8 13.90 16.20 -14.91
CA GLY A 8 12.80 15.47 -15.59
C GLY A 8 12.69 13.97 -15.25
N ARG A 9 13.48 13.43 -14.33
CA ARG A 9 13.31 12.06 -13.82
C ARG A 9 12.35 12.06 -12.65
N THR A 10 11.28 11.29 -12.80
CA THR A 10 10.32 11.03 -11.72
C THR A 10 10.95 10.04 -10.74
N LEU A 11 11.45 10.52 -9.62
CA LEU A 11 12.02 9.66 -8.58
C LEU A 11 10.92 9.14 -7.66
N TYR A 12 10.90 7.81 -7.46
CA TYR A 12 10.06 7.21 -6.45
C TYR A 12 10.66 7.45 -5.06
N ILE A 13 9.87 7.99 -4.13
CA ILE A 13 10.27 8.14 -2.73
C ILE A 13 9.90 6.86 -1.98
N LYS A 14 10.91 6.15 -1.50
CA LYS A 14 10.73 4.90 -0.73
C LYS A 14 9.90 5.16 0.52
N ARG A 15 8.93 4.28 0.77
CA ARG A 15 8.03 4.41 1.92
C ARG A 15 8.49 3.50 3.08
N ASN A 16 8.46 4.04 4.29
CA ASN A 16 8.79 3.26 5.49
C ASN A 16 7.84 2.05 5.68
N LEU A 17 6.63 2.15 5.16
CA LEU A 17 5.62 1.09 5.24
C LEU A 17 5.96 -0.14 4.40
N GLU A 18 6.81 -0.03 3.37
CA GLU A 18 7.14 -1.12 2.44
C GLU A 18 7.70 -2.35 3.16
N ARG A 19 8.66 -2.14 4.08
CA ARG A 19 9.26 -3.24 4.85
C ARG A 19 8.22 -4.01 5.66
N LYS A 20 7.30 -3.29 6.32
CA LYS A 20 6.21 -3.90 7.09
C LYS A 20 5.22 -4.61 6.18
N PHE A 21 4.91 -4.01 5.03
CA PHE A 21 4.04 -4.60 4.03
C PHE A 21 4.58 -5.95 3.55
N LEU A 22 5.84 -6.02 3.14
CA LEU A 22 6.47 -7.25 2.66
C LEU A 22 6.51 -8.33 3.75
N LYS A 23 6.88 -7.98 4.98
CA LYS A 23 6.83 -8.93 6.09
C LYS A 23 5.42 -9.51 6.31
N LEU A 24 4.38 -8.68 6.30
CA LEU A 24 3.01 -9.15 6.49
C LEU A 24 2.47 -9.92 5.29
N ASN A 25 2.96 -9.64 4.07
CA ASN A 25 2.62 -10.36 2.86
C ASN A 25 2.96 -11.85 2.95
N ASP A 26 4.00 -12.23 3.70
CA ASP A 26 4.41 -13.62 3.91
C ASP A 26 3.46 -14.37 4.86
N PHE A 27 2.60 -13.67 5.60
CA PHE A 27 1.66 -14.27 6.56
C PHE A 27 0.21 -14.25 6.06
N PHE A 28 -0.20 -13.21 5.35
CA PHE A 28 -1.58 -13.04 4.92
C PHE A 28 -1.77 -13.38 3.44
N LYS A 29 -2.91 -13.98 3.10
CA LYS A 29 -3.32 -14.26 1.72
C LYS A 29 -3.71 -12.98 0.98
N VAL A 30 -4.23 -12.00 1.73
CA VAL A 30 -4.69 -10.69 1.25
C VAL A 30 -3.98 -9.57 2.02
N MET A 31 -3.48 -8.58 1.31
CA MET A 31 -2.96 -7.34 1.88
C MET A 31 -3.79 -6.15 1.40
N LEU A 32 -4.29 -5.33 2.31
CA LEU A 32 -5.00 -4.09 2.01
C LEU A 32 -4.22 -2.88 2.50
N VAL A 33 -3.92 -1.97 1.58
CA VAL A 33 -3.36 -0.66 1.92
C VAL A 33 -4.47 0.38 1.81
N THR A 34 -4.82 0.98 2.96
CA THR A 34 -5.81 2.05 3.03
C THR A 34 -5.14 3.39 3.30
N GLY A 35 -5.88 4.47 3.20
CA GLY A 35 -5.39 5.84 3.48
C GLY A 35 -6.08 6.89 2.63
N ALA A 36 -5.77 8.16 2.91
CA ALA A 36 -6.32 9.28 2.17
C ALA A 36 -6.07 9.19 0.66
N ARG A 37 -6.79 9.97 -0.12
CA ARG A 37 -6.51 10.08 -1.56
C ARG A 37 -5.12 10.70 -1.78
N GLN A 38 -4.45 10.31 -2.87
CA GLN A 38 -3.16 10.86 -3.32
C GLN A 38 -1.96 10.70 -2.36
N VAL A 39 -2.06 9.86 -1.31
CA VAL A 39 -0.91 9.57 -0.43
C VAL A 39 0.10 8.57 -1.04
N GLY A 40 -0.18 8.04 -2.24
CA GLY A 40 0.76 7.16 -2.96
C GLY A 40 0.54 5.66 -2.72
N LYS A 41 -0.67 5.20 -2.31
CA LYS A 41 -0.99 3.77 -2.11
C LYS A 41 -0.67 2.92 -3.33
N THR A 42 -1.28 3.27 -4.45
CA THR A 42 -1.11 2.58 -5.74
C THR A 42 0.31 2.65 -6.24
N THR A 43 0.97 3.82 -6.09
CA THR A 43 2.37 4.01 -6.48
C THR A 43 3.30 3.09 -5.71
N MET A 44 3.14 3.00 -4.38
CA MET A 44 3.93 2.11 -3.53
C MET A 44 3.73 0.64 -3.94
N LEU A 45 2.49 0.19 -4.10
CA LEU A 45 2.23 -1.20 -4.45
C LEU A 45 2.68 -1.56 -5.88
N LYS A 46 2.55 -0.64 -6.84
CA LYS A 46 3.11 -0.84 -8.19
C LYS A 46 4.63 -0.95 -8.15
N HIS A 47 5.31 -0.10 -7.40
CA HIS A 47 6.75 -0.18 -7.23
C HIS A 47 7.18 -1.52 -6.60
N LEU A 48 6.49 -1.99 -5.57
CA LEU A 48 6.75 -3.29 -4.96
C LEU A 48 6.42 -4.48 -5.88
N ALA A 49 5.52 -4.28 -6.84
CA ALA A 49 5.15 -5.29 -7.84
C ALA A 49 6.13 -5.35 -9.01
N GLU A 50 7.02 -4.38 -9.18
CA GLU A 50 8.03 -4.39 -10.24
C GLU A 50 8.90 -5.65 -10.17
N GLY A 51 9.09 -6.31 -11.33
CA GLY A 51 9.83 -7.57 -11.40
C GLY A 51 9.08 -8.80 -10.91
N THR A 52 7.82 -8.68 -10.48
CA THR A 52 6.94 -9.80 -10.15
C THR A 52 5.98 -10.11 -11.31
N ASN A 53 5.34 -11.29 -11.27
CA ASN A 53 4.30 -11.67 -12.24
C ASN A 53 2.90 -11.18 -11.81
N ARG A 54 2.80 -10.19 -10.91
CA ARG A 54 1.53 -9.70 -10.38
C ARG A 54 0.77 -8.86 -11.40
N THR A 55 -0.44 -9.27 -11.70
CA THR A 55 -1.35 -8.50 -12.57
C THR A 55 -1.86 -7.25 -11.85
N TYR A 56 -1.86 -6.10 -12.52
CA TYR A 56 -2.47 -4.87 -12.01
C TYR A 56 -3.81 -4.59 -12.70
N VAL A 57 -4.85 -4.34 -11.92
CA VAL A 57 -6.17 -3.92 -12.42
C VAL A 57 -6.74 -2.80 -11.56
N SER A 58 -7.21 -1.72 -12.19
CA SER A 58 -7.89 -0.62 -11.50
C SER A 58 -9.39 -0.72 -11.67
N MET A 59 -10.12 -0.52 -10.57
CA MET A 59 -11.59 -0.40 -10.60
C MET A 59 -12.05 0.98 -11.09
N ASP A 60 -11.12 1.85 -11.50
CA ASP A 60 -11.43 3.06 -12.29
C ASP A 60 -11.72 2.73 -13.75
N ASP A 61 -11.17 1.63 -14.25
CA ASP A 61 -11.53 1.08 -15.55
C ASP A 61 -12.97 0.57 -15.51
N LEU A 62 -13.80 1.13 -16.36
CA LEU A 62 -15.23 0.83 -16.42
C LEU A 62 -15.50 -0.61 -16.84
N LEU A 63 -14.73 -1.16 -17.77
CA LEU A 63 -14.93 -2.53 -18.27
C LEU A 63 -14.52 -3.56 -17.22
N ALA A 64 -13.37 -3.35 -16.57
CA ALA A 64 -12.93 -4.21 -15.49
C ALA A 64 -13.90 -4.16 -14.30
N ARG A 65 -14.39 -2.97 -13.93
CA ARG A 65 -15.36 -2.77 -12.85
C ARG A 65 -16.73 -3.41 -13.17
N ASP A 66 -17.21 -3.27 -14.39
CA ASP A 66 -18.48 -3.90 -14.81
C ASP A 66 -18.39 -5.42 -14.70
N LEU A 67 -17.32 -6.02 -15.22
CA LEU A 67 -17.05 -7.45 -15.09
C LEU A 67 -16.94 -7.87 -13.62
N ALA A 68 -16.17 -7.15 -12.81
CA ALA A 68 -15.99 -7.42 -11.40
C ALA A 68 -17.28 -7.35 -10.58
N THR A 69 -18.25 -6.56 -11.05
CA THR A 69 -19.55 -6.39 -10.37
C THR A 69 -20.57 -7.43 -10.81
N ARG A 70 -20.61 -7.75 -12.11
CA ARG A 70 -21.61 -8.68 -12.67
C ARG A 70 -21.21 -10.13 -12.51
N ASP A 71 -19.94 -10.44 -12.70
CA ASP A 71 -19.41 -11.80 -12.62
C ASP A 71 -18.00 -11.82 -12.00
N PRO A 72 -17.91 -11.80 -10.66
CA PRO A 72 -16.63 -11.86 -9.94
C PRO A 72 -15.82 -13.13 -10.26
N ALA A 73 -16.47 -14.25 -10.54
CA ALA A 73 -15.79 -15.50 -10.87
C ALA A 73 -15.11 -15.40 -12.24
N LEU A 74 -15.79 -14.88 -13.25
CA LEU A 74 -15.22 -14.63 -14.57
C LEU A 74 -14.12 -13.56 -14.51
N PHE A 75 -14.26 -12.56 -13.64
CA PHE A 75 -13.20 -11.57 -13.41
C PHE A 75 -11.89 -12.25 -13.01
N PHE A 76 -11.89 -13.20 -12.06
CA PHE A 76 -10.67 -13.89 -11.64
C PHE A 76 -10.22 -15.00 -12.60
N GLN A 77 -11.06 -15.48 -13.50
CA GLN A 77 -10.61 -16.30 -14.63
C GLN A 77 -9.78 -15.48 -15.62
N ARG A 78 -10.17 -14.23 -15.86
CA ARG A 78 -9.45 -13.29 -16.74
C ARG A 78 -8.21 -12.71 -16.09
N TYR A 79 -8.30 -12.28 -14.83
CA TYR A 79 -7.24 -11.64 -14.06
C TYR A 79 -6.81 -12.53 -12.91
N LYS A 80 -5.97 -13.51 -13.21
CA LYS A 80 -5.55 -14.52 -12.22
C LYS A 80 -4.65 -13.94 -11.13
N PRO A 81 -4.74 -14.41 -9.87
CA PRO A 81 -3.73 -14.15 -8.85
C PRO A 81 -2.35 -14.71 -9.25
N PRO A 82 -1.26 -14.07 -8.78
CA PRO A 82 -1.23 -12.94 -7.87
C PRO A 82 -1.64 -11.64 -8.54
N ILE A 83 -2.49 -10.83 -7.87
CA ILE A 83 -3.10 -9.63 -8.45
C ILE A 83 -3.05 -8.43 -7.50
N LEU A 84 -2.88 -7.22 -8.07
CA LEU A 84 -3.05 -5.94 -7.42
C LEU A 84 -4.34 -5.28 -7.94
N ILE A 85 -5.35 -5.14 -7.08
CA ILE A 85 -6.62 -4.49 -7.38
C ILE A 85 -6.65 -3.11 -6.73
N ASP A 86 -6.72 -2.09 -7.57
CA ASP A 86 -6.77 -0.71 -7.12
C ASP A 86 -8.22 -0.24 -6.97
N GLU A 87 -8.50 0.52 -5.89
CA GLU A 87 -9.82 1.09 -5.57
C GLU A 87 -10.92 0.01 -5.39
N ILE A 88 -10.61 -1.04 -4.60
CA ILE A 88 -11.50 -2.21 -4.36
C ILE A 88 -12.91 -1.82 -3.87
N GLN A 89 -13.07 -0.66 -3.20
CA GLN A 89 -14.39 -0.20 -2.75
C GLN A 89 -15.38 0.04 -3.89
N LYS A 90 -14.92 0.16 -5.15
CA LYS A 90 -15.78 0.32 -6.33
C LYS A 90 -16.35 -1.01 -6.84
N ALA A 91 -15.78 -2.14 -6.39
CA ALA A 91 -16.23 -3.48 -6.75
C ALA A 91 -16.29 -4.41 -5.53
N PRO A 92 -17.12 -4.12 -4.51
CA PRO A 92 -17.15 -4.88 -3.26
C PRO A 92 -17.60 -6.34 -3.44
N ALA A 93 -18.23 -6.69 -4.58
CA ALA A 93 -18.60 -8.05 -4.91
C ALA A 93 -17.39 -9.00 -5.01
N LEU A 94 -16.21 -8.46 -5.37
CA LEU A 94 -14.96 -9.23 -5.42
C LEU A 94 -14.54 -9.80 -4.07
N LEU A 95 -14.91 -9.18 -2.94
CA LEU A 95 -14.48 -9.64 -1.61
C LEU A 95 -14.94 -11.06 -1.31
N THR A 96 -16.15 -11.41 -1.73
CA THR A 96 -16.72 -12.77 -1.55
C THR A 96 -15.92 -13.80 -2.33
N GLU A 97 -15.59 -13.48 -3.58
CA GLU A 97 -14.84 -14.37 -4.45
C GLU A 97 -13.36 -14.48 -4.01
N ILE A 98 -12.76 -13.38 -3.56
CA ILE A 98 -11.42 -13.39 -2.92
C ILE A 98 -11.42 -14.34 -1.73
N LYS A 99 -12.46 -14.27 -0.87
CA LYS A 99 -12.59 -15.20 0.26
C LYS A 99 -12.60 -16.65 -0.20
N ARG A 100 -13.44 -16.98 -1.19
CA ARG A 100 -13.55 -18.33 -1.75
C ARG A 100 -12.18 -18.84 -2.24
N ILE A 101 -11.48 -18.04 -3.04
CA ILE A 101 -10.16 -18.39 -3.56
C ILE A 101 -9.15 -18.56 -2.41
N CYS A 102 -9.18 -17.69 -1.40
CA CYS A 102 -8.32 -17.83 -0.22
C CYS A 102 -8.58 -19.10 0.58
N ASP A 103 -9.83 -19.62 0.58
CA ASP A 103 -10.18 -20.83 1.30
C ASP A 103 -9.70 -22.10 0.56
N GLU A 104 -9.45 -22.00 -0.73
CA GLU A 104 -9.00 -23.12 -1.60
C GLU A 104 -7.46 -23.27 -1.67
N THR A 105 -6.68 -22.31 -1.16
CA THR A 105 -5.21 -22.33 -1.25
C THR A 105 -4.55 -21.92 0.05
N GLU A 106 -3.34 -22.43 0.29
CA GLU A 106 -2.47 -21.98 1.38
C GLU A 106 -1.48 -20.88 0.98
N GLU A 107 -1.44 -20.50 -0.29
CA GLU A 107 -0.53 -19.47 -0.79
C GLU A 107 -0.77 -18.13 -0.14
N LYS A 108 0.31 -17.39 0.18
CA LYS A 108 0.27 -16.06 0.79
C LYS A 108 0.51 -14.97 -0.26
N GLY A 109 0.10 -13.75 0.09
CA GLY A 109 0.35 -12.60 -0.76
C GLY A 109 -0.37 -12.61 -2.10
N LEU A 110 -1.42 -13.41 -2.29
CA LEU A 110 -2.13 -13.54 -3.57
C LEU A 110 -2.81 -12.24 -4.00
N PHE A 111 -3.42 -11.55 -3.05
CA PHE A 111 -4.21 -10.35 -3.34
C PHE A 111 -3.61 -9.13 -2.66
N TRP A 112 -3.25 -8.14 -3.47
CA TRP A 112 -2.93 -6.80 -2.99
C TRP A 112 -4.06 -5.87 -3.35
N LEU A 113 -4.57 -5.16 -2.38
CA LEU A 113 -5.73 -4.28 -2.53
C LEU A 113 -5.36 -2.87 -2.11
N THR A 114 -5.88 -1.87 -2.83
CA THR A 114 -5.94 -0.51 -2.31
C THR A 114 -7.38 -0.10 -2.08
N GLY A 115 -7.59 0.82 -1.16
CA GLY A 115 -8.92 1.37 -0.93
C GLY A 115 -8.90 2.65 -0.10
N SER A 116 -10.00 3.40 -0.17
CA SER A 116 -10.25 4.51 0.73
C SER A 116 -10.71 4.00 2.10
N GLN A 117 -10.53 4.83 3.15
CA GLN A 117 -10.97 4.52 4.52
C GLN A 117 -12.49 4.71 4.73
N GLN A 118 -13.32 4.31 3.79
CA GLN A 118 -14.75 4.38 4.00
C GLN A 118 -15.19 3.35 5.05
N PHE A 119 -15.90 3.78 6.08
CA PHE A 119 -16.36 2.94 7.19
C PHE A 119 -17.11 1.69 6.73
N GLN A 120 -18.02 1.83 5.80
CA GLN A 120 -18.81 0.71 5.25
C GLN A 120 -17.94 -0.32 4.53
N MET A 121 -16.95 0.13 3.78
CA MET A 121 -16.00 -0.75 3.10
C MET A 121 -15.16 -1.51 4.11
N MET A 122 -14.62 -0.84 5.12
CA MET A 122 -13.82 -1.48 6.17
C MET A 122 -14.62 -2.52 6.94
N LYS A 123 -15.89 -2.26 7.26
CA LYS A 123 -16.79 -3.22 7.90
C LYS A 123 -16.94 -4.47 7.03
N ARG A 124 -17.24 -4.34 5.74
CA ARG A 124 -17.36 -5.48 4.80
C ARG A 124 -16.06 -6.28 4.70
N VAL A 125 -14.92 -5.61 4.62
CA VAL A 125 -13.61 -6.27 4.58
C VAL A 125 -13.39 -7.10 5.84
N HIS A 126 -13.65 -6.55 7.03
CA HIS A 126 -13.51 -7.26 8.29
C HIS A 126 -14.46 -8.47 8.40
N GLU A 127 -15.71 -8.31 7.99
CA GLU A 127 -16.70 -9.40 8.03
C GLU A 127 -16.36 -10.52 7.03
N THR A 128 -15.90 -10.16 5.82
CA THR A 128 -15.70 -11.14 4.73
C THR A 128 -14.34 -11.82 4.80
N LEU A 129 -13.26 -11.07 5.10
CA LEU A 129 -11.87 -11.54 5.01
C LEU A 129 -11.19 -11.71 6.37
N ALA A 130 -11.96 -11.82 7.47
CA ALA A 130 -11.40 -12.04 8.81
C ALA A 130 -10.42 -13.23 8.83
N GLY A 131 -9.27 -13.03 9.47
CA GLY A 131 -8.21 -14.04 9.57
C GLY A 131 -7.38 -14.26 8.28
N ARG A 132 -7.75 -13.66 7.14
CA ARG A 132 -7.07 -13.80 5.84
C ARG A 132 -6.34 -12.56 5.38
N ILE A 133 -6.65 -11.41 6.00
CA ILE A 133 -6.23 -10.09 5.51
C ILE A 133 -5.33 -9.36 6.52
N GLY A 134 -4.21 -8.84 6.02
CA GLY A 134 -3.39 -7.82 6.68
C GLY A 134 -3.79 -6.43 6.19
N ILE A 135 -4.10 -5.52 7.12
CA ILE A 135 -4.52 -4.15 6.80
C ILE A 135 -3.44 -3.18 7.25
N LEU A 136 -2.99 -2.34 6.34
CA LEU A 136 -2.03 -1.28 6.62
C LEU A 136 -2.59 0.08 6.22
N HIS A 137 -2.25 1.09 7.00
CA HIS A 137 -2.64 2.46 6.73
C HIS A 137 -1.44 3.26 6.24
N LEU A 138 -1.56 3.82 5.03
CA LEU A 138 -0.56 4.70 4.44
C LEU A 138 -0.96 6.16 4.68
N TYR A 139 -0.09 6.88 5.35
CA TYR A 139 -0.18 8.33 5.55
C TYR A 139 0.54 9.11 4.46
N GLY A 140 0.49 10.44 4.51
CA GLY A 140 1.37 11.29 3.70
C GLY A 140 2.85 11.00 3.97
N LEU A 141 3.74 11.58 3.16
CA LEU A 141 5.18 11.43 3.35
C LEU A 141 5.60 12.01 4.70
N SER A 142 6.33 11.23 5.48
CA SER A 142 7.00 11.70 6.69
C SER A 142 8.19 12.61 6.31
N GLN A 143 8.67 13.40 7.26
CA GLN A 143 9.87 14.21 7.04
C GLN A 143 11.10 13.37 6.76
N GLN A 144 11.17 12.17 7.32
CA GLN A 144 12.27 11.23 7.07
C GLN A 144 12.21 10.66 5.65
N GLU A 145 11.02 10.26 5.17
CA GLU A 145 10.83 9.81 3.79
C GLU A 145 11.16 10.91 2.79
N LYS A 146 10.77 12.17 3.08
CA LYS A 146 11.12 13.34 2.23
C LYS A 146 12.64 13.59 2.15
N ARG A 147 13.38 13.26 3.20
CA ARG A 147 14.84 13.42 3.28
C ARG A 147 15.60 12.17 2.83
N GLU A 148 14.89 11.12 2.39
CA GLU A 148 15.46 9.83 2.01
C GLU A 148 16.30 9.17 3.13
N ILE A 149 16.00 9.51 4.39
CA ILE A 149 16.65 8.89 5.54
C ILE A 149 16.07 7.50 5.73
N SER A 150 16.89 6.48 5.50
CA SER A 150 16.50 5.09 5.74
C SER A 150 16.22 4.83 7.21
N PHE A 151 15.07 4.30 7.55
CA PHE A 151 14.81 3.70 8.84
C PHE A 151 15.54 2.35 8.90
N THR A 152 16.67 2.34 9.55
CA THR A 152 17.37 1.12 9.92
C THR A 152 17.02 0.81 11.36
N GLU A 153 16.04 0.00 11.62
CA GLU A 153 15.74 -0.63 12.91
C GLU A 153 14.71 0.01 13.85
N GLU A 154 14.17 -0.84 14.73
CA GLU A 154 13.31 -0.47 15.84
C GLU A 154 13.96 0.66 16.65
N THR A 155 13.17 1.68 16.94
CA THR A 155 13.67 2.84 17.67
C THR A 155 14.04 2.41 19.08
N ASP A 156 15.32 2.19 19.33
CA ASP A 156 15.84 2.10 20.68
C ASP A 156 15.73 3.50 21.33
N PHE A 157 14.96 3.58 22.41
CA PHE A 157 14.79 4.80 23.21
C PHE A 157 15.88 4.97 24.27
N SER A 158 17.03 4.28 24.16
CA SER A 158 18.18 4.54 25.00
C SER A 158 18.69 5.97 24.81
N MET A 159 19.26 6.55 25.87
CA MET A 159 19.80 7.91 25.83
C MET A 159 20.90 8.06 24.76
N ASP A 160 21.71 7.02 24.57
CA ASP A 160 22.79 7.01 23.57
C ASP A 160 22.23 7.01 22.15
N SER A 161 21.19 6.25 21.90
CA SER A 161 20.48 6.26 20.59
C SER A 161 19.83 7.61 20.30
N LEU A 162 19.26 8.27 21.31
CA LEU A 162 18.66 9.60 21.16
C LEU A 162 19.72 10.68 20.91
N LEU A 163 20.86 10.60 21.58
CA LEU A 163 21.98 11.55 21.41
C LEU A 163 22.63 11.39 20.02
N SER A 164 22.87 10.16 19.56
CA SER A 164 23.41 9.91 18.21
C SER A 164 22.48 10.45 17.13
N ARG A 165 21.17 10.20 17.23
CA ARG A 165 20.16 10.72 16.30
C ARG A 165 20.08 12.26 16.33
N ARG A 166 20.27 12.88 17.49
CA ARG A 166 20.34 14.34 17.60
C ARG A 166 21.56 14.90 16.87
N ALA A 167 22.68 14.21 16.92
CA ALA A 167 23.89 14.60 16.20
C ALA A 167 23.75 14.46 14.68
N GLU A 168 23.01 13.43 14.21
CA GLU A 168 22.72 13.19 12.80
C GLU A 168 21.59 14.09 12.26
N ALA A 169 20.71 14.58 13.13
CA ALA A 169 19.63 15.49 12.76
C ALA A 169 20.22 16.87 12.46
N GLY A 170 20.53 17.13 11.21
CA GLY A 170 20.98 18.46 10.77
C GLY A 170 20.01 19.54 11.24
N ILE A 171 20.54 20.68 11.69
CA ILE A 171 19.75 21.83 12.14
C ILE A 171 19.06 22.41 10.89
N LEU A 172 17.73 22.24 10.81
CA LEU A 172 16.94 22.95 9.82
C LEU A 172 16.74 24.39 10.26
N THR A 173 17.06 25.32 9.38
CA THR A 173 16.64 26.72 9.56
C THR A 173 15.12 26.84 9.44
N ILE A 174 14.52 27.83 10.09
CA ILE A 174 13.08 28.10 9.98
C ILE A 174 12.63 28.23 8.52
N GLY A 175 13.45 28.88 7.66
CA GLY A 175 13.15 29.00 6.23
C GLY A 175 13.08 27.65 5.52
N GLN A 176 13.96 26.69 5.84
CA GLN A 176 13.92 25.34 5.29
C GLN A 176 12.70 24.56 5.77
N VAL A 177 12.28 24.75 7.03
CA VAL A 177 11.03 24.15 7.53
C VAL A 177 9.83 24.66 6.75
N PHE A 178 9.73 25.96 6.49
CA PHE A 178 8.63 26.52 5.70
C PHE A 178 8.62 26.04 4.25
N GLN A 179 9.76 25.91 3.60
CA GLN A 179 9.85 25.36 2.24
C GLN A 179 9.40 23.90 2.13
N HIS A 180 9.40 23.14 3.24
CA HIS A 180 8.95 21.74 3.26
C HIS A 180 7.47 21.58 3.64
N ILE A 181 6.80 22.64 4.06
CA ILE A 181 5.38 22.61 4.47
C ILE A 181 4.47 22.97 3.29
N TRP A 182 4.95 23.76 2.34
CA TRP A 182 4.27 24.21 1.10
C TRP A 182 4.93 23.61 -0.13
#